data_7109a3ae6ebbb11f3a4b2486ada9c275
#
_entry.id   7109a3ae6ebbb11f3a4b2486ada9c275
#
_cell.length_a   1.000
_cell.length_b   1.000
_cell.length_c   1.000
_cell.angle_alpha   90.00
_cell.angle_beta   90.00
_cell.angle_gamma   90.00
#
_symmetry.space_group_name_H-M   'P 1'
#
loop_
_entity.id
_entity.type
_entity.pdbx_description
1 polymer ?
#
loop_
_entity_poly.entity_id
_entity_poly.type
_entity_poly.pdbx_seq_one_letter_code
_entity_poly.pdbx_strand_id
1 'polypeptide(L)'
;MSPRPRRLLAPLLLVLTFTLAACQSGSAASPADTPPMRGVTTIDAKDLKFLPPAIEVPPGTEVTWRFVDGSVPHNVKGDGFASETQARGTFSHRFEQAGEYRYTCDLHAGMDGRVVVTSEAGG
;
A
#
# COMPACT_ATOMS: atom_id res chain seq x y z
N MET A 1 75.93 -19.90 -30.46
CA MET A 1 74.80 -18.93 -30.61
C MET A 1 73.67 -19.42 -29.70
N SER A 2 73.46 -18.79 -28.57
CA SER A 2 72.36 -19.14 -27.65
C SER A 2 71.08 -18.42 -28.04
N PRO A 3 69.95 -19.10 -28.21
CA PRO A 3 68.70 -18.41 -28.47
C PRO A 3 68.18 -17.78 -27.18
N ARG A 4 67.90 -16.48 -27.23
CA ARG A 4 67.31 -15.73 -26.14
C ARG A 4 65.82 -16.12 -26.00
N PRO A 5 65.33 -16.40 -24.76
CA PRO A 5 63.91 -16.65 -24.61
C PRO A 5 63.10 -15.34 -24.81
N ARG A 6 62.16 -15.42 -25.75
CA ARG A 6 61.16 -14.39 -25.92
C ARG A 6 60.24 -14.40 -24.70
N ARG A 7 60.31 -13.34 -23.92
CA ARG A 7 59.30 -13.06 -22.88
C ARG A 7 57.99 -12.72 -23.55
N LEU A 8 57.07 -13.65 -23.53
CA LEU A 8 55.66 -13.37 -23.84
C LEU A 8 55.06 -12.58 -22.69
N LEU A 9 54.84 -11.29 -22.92
CA LEU A 9 54.06 -10.46 -22.06
C LEU A 9 52.58 -10.86 -22.28
N ALA A 10 52.03 -11.57 -21.32
CA ALA A 10 50.59 -11.82 -21.29
C ALA A 10 49.87 -10.49 -20.96
N PRO A 11 48.88 -10.10 -21.73
CA PRO A 11 48.08 -8.93 -21.33
C PRO A 11 47.23 -9.30 -20.11
N LEU A 12 47.45 -8.56 -19.03
CA LEU A 12 46.62 -8.60 -17.86
C LEU A 12 45.24 -8.03 -18.25
N LEU A 13 44.28 -8.91 -18.51
CA LEU A 13 42.89 -8.50 -18.71
C LEU A 13 42.36 -8.05 -17.34
N LEU A 14 42.27 -6.73 -17.14
CA LEU A 14 41.60 -6.13 -16.03
C LEU A 14 40.09 -6.31 -16.25
N VAL A 15 39.49 -7.35 -15.68
CA VAL A 15 38.06 -7.55 -15.65
C VAL A 15 37.50 -6.53 -14.67
N LEU A 16 37.01 -5.41 -15.21
CA LEU A 16 36.27 -4.41 -14.47
C LEU A 16 34.87 -4.98 -14.18
N THR A 17 34.70 -5.64 -13.03
CA THR A 17 33.36 -6.04 -12.56
C THR A 17 32.58 -4.79 -12.20
N PHE A 18 31.73 -4.37 -13.12
CA PHE A 18 30.68 -3.40 -12.84
C PHE A 18 29.68 -4.06 -11.90
N THR A 19 29.79 -3.82 -10.60
CA THR A 19 28.71 -4.11 -9.66
C THR A 19 27.62 -3.10 -9.92
N LEU A 20 26.57 -3.52 -10.65
CA LEU A 20 25.32 -2.76 -10.68
C LEU A 20 24.77 -2.78 -9.26
N ALA A 21 25.00 -1.69 -8.53
CA ALA A 21 24.21 -1.41 -7.34
C ALA A 21 22.80 -1.11 -7.83
N ALA A 22 21.90 -2.09 -7.75
CA ALA A 22 20.49 -1.85 -7.94
C ALA A 22 20.05 -0.90 -6.82
N CYS A 23 19.86 0.38 -7.17
CA CYS A 23 19.11 1.29 -6.34
C CYS A 23 17.70 0.75 -6.26
N GLN A 24 17.41 -0.02 -5.21
CA GLN A 24 16.05 -0.23 -4.81
C GLN A 24 15.56 1.11 -4.28
N SER A 25 14.88 1.86 -5.13
CA SER A 25 14.05 2.96 -4.68
C SER A 25 12.93 2.32 -3.84
N GLY A 26 13.16 2.25 -2.53
CA GLY A 26 12.17 1.81 -1.57
C GLY A 26 11.05 2.83 -1.58
N SER A 27 9.97 2.57 -2.36
CA SER A 27 8.69 3.19 -2.09
C SER A 27 8.33 2.82 -0.67
N ALA A 28 8.14 3.81 0.20
CA ALA A 28 7.61 3.56 1.53
C ALA A 28 6.30 2.77 1.37
N ALA A 29 6.18 1.62 2.06
CA ALA A 29 4.98 0.81 1.99
C ALA A 29 3.78 1.65 2.46
N SER A 30 2.71 1.66 1.69
CA SER A 30 1.46 2.31 2.08
C SER A 30 0.87 1.59 3.30
N PRO A 31 0.25 2.31 4.25
CA PRO A 31 -0.52 1.67 5.31
C PRO A 31 -1.55 0.67 4.77
N ALA A 32 -2.08 0.94 3.57
CA ALA A 32 -3.01 0.04 2.88
C ALA A 32 -2.40 -1.32 2.50
N ASP A 33 -1.08 -1.44 2.45
CA ASP A 33 -0.39 -2.69 2.09
C ASP A 33 -0.18 -3.64 3.27
N THR A 34 -0.63 -3.27 4.46
CA THR A 34 -0.60 -4.17 5.63
C THR A 34 -1.53 -5.36 5.44
N PRO A 35 -1.26 -6.52 6.07
CA PRO A 35 -2.19 -7.64 6.05
C PRO A 35 -3.58 -7.21 6.53
N PRO A 36 -4.66 -7.57 5.81
CA PRO A 36 -6.00 -7.12 6.15
C PRO A 36 -6.51 -7.79 7.43
N MET A 37 -7.18 -7.02 8.28
CA MET A 37 -7.82 -7.49 9.50
C MET A 37 -9.20 -8.06 9.19
N ARG A 38 -9.48 -9.25 9.69
CA ARG A 38 -10.78 -9.94 9.57
C ARG A 38 -11.69 -9.62 10.75
N GLY A 39 -12.98 -9.74 10.52
CA GLY A 39 -14.01 -9.55 11.58
C GLY A 39 -14.23 -8.09 11.96
N VAL A 40 -13.79 -7.16 11.11
CA VAL A 40 -13.93 -5.72 11.30
C VAL A 40 -14.72 -5.14 10.13
N THR A 41 -15.73 -4.34 10.41
CA THR A 41 -16.54 -3.64 9.40
C THR A 41 -16.57 -2.13 9.61
N THR A 42 -15.87 -1.63 10.63
CA THR A 42 -15.78 -0.22 10.96
C THR A 42 -14.33 0.24 10.92
N ILE A 43 -14.11 1.37 10.30
CA ILE A 43 -12.78 1.99 10.12
C ILE A 43 -12.85 3.41 10.69
N ASP A 44 -11.93 3.75 11.57
CA ASP A 44 -11.82 5.10 12.12
C ASP A 44 -10.88 5.97 11.28
N ALA A 45 -11.34 7.15 10.89
CA ALA A 45 -10.48 8.21 10.37
C ALA A 45 -10.01 9.04 11.56
N LYS A 46 -8.77 8.81 11.97
CA LYS A 46 -8.19 9.39 13.18
C LYS A 46 -6.67 9.49 13.05
N ASP A 47 -6.08 10.53 13.65
CA ASP A 47 -4.63 10.76 13.66
C ASP A 47 -4.02 10.74 12.25
N LEU A 48 -4.72 11.31 11.27
CA LEU A 48 -4.35 11.32 9.85
C LEU A 48 -4.15 9.91 9.26
N LYS A 49 -4.91 8.94 9.75
CA LYS A 49 -4.87 7.53 9.34
C LYS A 49 -6.26 6.94 9.24
N PHE A 50 -6.38 5.88 8.47
CA PHE A 50 -7.50 4.94 8.57
C PHE A 50 -7.09 3.77 9.46
N LEU A 51 -7.90 3.48 10.47
CA LEU A 51 -7.61 2.49 11.50
C LEU A 51 -8.76 1.47 11.65
N PRO A 52 -8.57 0.18 11.31
CA PRO A 52 -7.38 -0.39 10.68
C PRO A 52 -7.23 0.06 9.21
N PRO A 53 -6.01 0.11 8.68
CA PRO A 53 -5.80 0.56 7.30
C PRO A 53 -6.18 -0.45 6.22
N ALA A 54 -6.30 -1.72 6.58
CA ALA A 54 -6.75 -2.78 5.68
C ALA A 54 -7.68 -3.75 6.41
N ILE A 55 -8.81 -4.06 5.79
CA ILE A 55 -9.78 -5.03 6.29
C ILE A 55 -10.17 -6.03 5.20
N GLU A 56 -10.61 -7.22 5.63
CA GLU A 56 -11.11 -8.26 4.74
C GLU A 56 -12.53 -8.63 5.16
N VAL A 57 -13.46 -8.56 4.22
CA VAL A 57 -14.90 -8.79 4.45
C VAL A 57 -15.50 -9.66 3.35
N PRO A 58 -16.60 -10.41 3.63
CA PRO A 58 -17.32 -11.13 2.59
C PRO A 58 -18.11 -10.16 1.69
N PRO A 59 -18.45 -10.60 0.45
CA PRO A 59 -19.35 -9.84 -0.43
C PRO A 59 -20.70 -9.53 0.26
N GLY A 60 -21.24 -8.35 -0.03
CA GLY A 60 -22.48 -7.86 0.58
C GLY A 60 -22.31 -7.17 1.92
N THR A 61 -21.08 -7.02 2.40
CA THR A 61 -20.80 -6.32 3.66
C THR A 61 -20.89 -4.82 3.48
N GLU A 62 -21.58 -4.16 4.41
CA GLU A 62 -21.52 -2.72 4.57
C GLU A 62 -20.34 -2.35 5.47
N VAL A 63 -19.43 -1.52 4.96
CA VAL A 63 -18.29 -0.98 5.70
C VAL A 63 -18.61 0.46 6.09
N THR A 64 -18.34 0.81 7.33
CA THR A 64 -18.59 2.15 7.88
C THR A 64 -17.28 2.81 8.28
N TRP A 65 -17.06 4.02 7.78
CA TRP A 65 -15.98 4.89 8.25
C TRP A 65 -16.54 5.88 9.25
N ARG A 66 -15.86 6.02 10.38
CA ARG A 66 -16.18 7.01 11.43
C ARG A 66 -15.14 8.11 11.43
N PHE A 67 -15.58 9.34 11.38
CA PHE A 67 -14.73 10.53 11.45
C PHE A 67 -14.59 10.97 12.90
N VAL A 68 -13.48 10.63 13.53
CA VAL A 68 -13.26 10.76 14.98
C VAL A 68 -11.93 11.44 15.33
N ASP A 69 -11.51 12.37 14.48
CA ASP A 69 -10.25 13.11 14.62
C ASP A 69 -10.48 14.58 15.09
N GLY A 70 -11.37 14.75 16.06
CA GLY A 70 -11.69 16.05 16.62
C GLY A 70 -12.29 17.00 15.56
N SER A 71 -11.60 18.10 15.27
CA SER A 71 -12.01 19.07 14.25
C SER A 71 -11.26 18.89 12.92
N VAL A 72 -10.39 17.90 12.81
CA VAL A 72 -9.63 17.63 11.58
C VAL A 72 -10.55 16.96 10.55
N PRO A 73 -10.78 17.59 9.37
CA PRO A 73 -11.65 17.01 8.36
C PRO A 73 -10.93 15.94 7.56
N HIS A 74 -11.69 14.93 7.17
CA HIS A 74 -11.26 13.85 6.28
C HIS A 74 -12.32 13.54 5.24
N ASN A 75 -11.96 12.80 4.20
CA ASN A 75 -12.89 12.14 3.31
C ASN A 75 -12.41 10.72 2.99
N VAL A 76 -13.31 9.93 2.44
CA VAL A 76 -13.01 8.62 1.87
C VAL A 76 -13.23 8.70 0.38
N LYS A 77 -12.21 8.42 -0.41
CA LYS A 77 -12.31 8.41 -1.86
C LYS A 77 -11.69 7.15 -2.44
N GLY A 78 -12.53 6.29 -2.97
CA GLY A 78 -12.15 5.08 -3.67
C GLY A 78 -12.70 5.04 -5.09
N ASP A 79 -12.46 3.94 -5.79
CA ASP A 79 -13.05 3.71 -7.09
C ASP A 79 -14.50 3.23 -6.94
N GLY A 80 -15.43 4.05 -7.40
CA GLY A 80 -16.86 3.79 -7.33
C GLY A 80 -17.54 4.16 -6.00
N PHE A 81 -16.81 4.76 -5.04
CA PHE A 81 -17.40 5.27 -3.80
C PHE A 81 -16.61 6.47 -3.27
N ALA A 82 -17.34 7.42 -2.71
CA ALA A 82 -16.75 8.62 -2.14
C ALA A 82 -17.66 9.21 -1.05
N SER A 83 -17.04 9.67 0.05
CA SER A 83 -17.73 10.47 1.05
C SER A 83 -17.60 11.96 0.75
N GLU A 84 -18.40 12.76 1.44
CA GLU A 84 -18.12 14.18 1.60
C GLU A 84 -16.93 14.39 2.54
N THR A 85 -16.33 15.57 2.48
CA THR A 85 -15.35 16.01 3.47
C THR A 85 -16.07 16.39 4.75
N GLN A 86 -15.72 15.75 5.86
CA GLN A 86 -16.37 15.97 7.14
C GLN A 86 -15.42 15.72 8.30
N ALA A 87 -15.60 16.45 9.40
CA ALA A 87 -14.82 16.28 10.62
C ALA A 87 -15.48 15.30 11.60
N ARG A 88 -16.79 15.03 11.43
CA ARG A 88 -17.60 14.21 12.33
C ARG A 88 -18.60 13.38 11.55
N GLY A 89 -19.15 12.37 12.20
CA GLY A 89 -20.17 11.51 11.64
C GLY A 89 -19.58 10.27 10.99
N THR A 90 -20.35 9.69 10.08
CA THR A 90 -20.01 8.42 9.42
C THR A 90 -20.25 8.48 7.92
N PHE A 91 -19.59 7.60 7.22
CA PHE A 91 -19.85 7.26 5.82
C PHE A 91 -19.88 5.74 5.69
N SER A 92 -20.83 5.20 4.96
CA SER A 92 -20.94 3.76 4.75
C SER A 92 -21.03 3.44 3.26
N HIS A 93 -20.46 2.30 2.88
CA HIS A 93 -20.56 1.74 1.54
C HIS A 93 -20.68 0.22 1.61
N ARG A 94 -21.58 -0.34 0.80
CA ARG A 94 -21.76 -1.79 0.68
C ARG A 94 -20.95 -2.32 -0.48
N PHE A 95 -20.11 -3.32 -0.21
CA PHE A 95 -19.28 -3.98 -1.21
C PHE A 95 -19.92 -5.30 -1.66
N GLU A 96 -20.55 -5.30 -2.83
CA GLU A 96 -21.26 -6.47 -3.38
C GLU A 96 -20.33 -7.41 -4.15
N GLN A 97 -19.27 -6.91 -4.75
CA GLN A 97 -18.39 -7.64 -5.64
C GLN A 97 -17.07 -7.99 -4.94
N ALA A 98 -16.61 -9.23 -5.12
CA ALA A 98 -15.27 -9.61 -4.71
C ALA A 98 -14.22 -8.77 -5.44
N GLY A 99 -13.17 -8.38 -4.73
CA GLY A 99 -12.11 -7.56 -5.28
C GLY A 99 -11.33 -6.84 -4.19
N GLU A 100 -10.40 -6.02 -4.63
CA GLU A 100 -9.58 -5.20 -3.77
C GLU A 100 -9.87 -3.73 -4.05
N TYR A 101 -10.28 -3.01 -3.03
CA TYR A 101 -10.75 -1.63 -3.12
C TYR A 101 -9.85 -0.73 -2.32
N ARG A 102 -8.98 0.01 -3.02
CA ARG A 102 -8.13 1.02 -2.40
C ARG A 102 -8.88 2.34 -2.30
N TYR A 103 -8.61 3.06 -1.23
CA TYR A 103 -9.17 4.39 -1.01
C TYR A 103 -8.13 5.28 -0.30
N THR A 104 -8.36 6.57 -0.37
CA THR A 104 -7.49 7.59 0.21
C THR A 104 -8.31 8.72 0.81
N CYS A 105 -7.69 9.54 1.64
CA CYS A 105 -8.18 10.86 1.99
C CYS A 105 -7.47 11.90 1.11
N ASP A 106 -8.22 12.71 0.39
CA ASP A 106 -7.65 13.72 -0.51
C ASP A 106 -6.95 14.87 0.22
N LEU A 107 -7.24 15.07 1.50
CA LEU A 107 -6.73 16.20 2.28
C LEU A 107 -5.35 15.93 2.88
N HIS A 108 -4.96 14.66 3.03
CA HIS A 108 -3.76 14.27 3.77
C HIS A 108 -2.96 13.24 2.99
N ALA A 109 -1.76 13.62 2.54
CA ALA A 109 -0.87 12.72 1.81
C ALA A 109 -0.53 11.48 2.67
N GLY A 110 -0.60 10.29 2.05
CA GLY A 110 -0.28 9.03 2.72
C GLY A 110 -1.39 8.47 3.62
N MET A 111 -2.54 9.13 3.69
CA MET A 111 -3.72 8.61 4.40
C MET A 111 -4.50 7.68 3.48
N ASP A 112 -4.09 6.43 3.44
CA ASP A 112 -4.58 5.40 2.53
C ASP A 112 -5.15 4.20 3.27
N GLY A 113 -6.11 3.52 2.64
CA GLY A 113 -6.70 2.30 3.15
C GLY A 113 -7.08 1.32 2.04
N ARG A 114 -7.52 0.13 2.45
CA ARG A 114 -7.90 -0.95 1.55
C ARG A 114 -8.98 -1.83 2.17
N VAL A 115 -9.98 -2.14 1.37
CA VAL A 115 -10.97 -3.18 1.68
C VAL A 115 -10.78 -4.34 0.72
N VAL A 116 -10.51 -5.52 1.24
CA VAL A 116 -10.46 -6.77 0.49
C VAL A 116 -11.80 -7.47 0.65
N VAL A 117 -12.48 -7.72 -0.46
CA VAL A 117 -13.77 -8.41 -0.48
C VAL A 117 -13.56 -9.80 -1.08
N THR A 118 -13.73 -10.82 -0.27
CA THR A 118 -13.52 -12.20 -0.70
C THR A 118 -14.51 -13.14 -0.02
N SER A 119 -15.01 -14.12 -0.76
CA SER A 119 -15.89 -15.14 -0.21
C SER A 119 -15.23 -15.98 0.89
N GLU A 120 -13.90 -16.03 0.94
CA GLU A 120 -13.15 -16.74 1.97
C GLU A 120 -13.21 -16.02 3.34
N ALA A 121 -13.49 -14.71 3.37
CA ALA A 121 -13.58 -13.94 4.60
C ALA A 121 -14.81 -14.29 5.44
N GLY A 122 -15.85 -14.89 4.84
CA GLY A 122 -17.09 -15.30 5.49
C GLY A 122 -17.09 -16.75 5.99
N GLY A 123 -15.96 -17.45 5.83
CA GLY A 123 -15.81 -18.86 6.20
C GLY A 123 -15.62 -19.10 7.70
#